data_0a97c26ae695a9a436d92fefd09c1a84
#
_entry.id   0a97c26ae695a9a436d92fefd09c1a84
#
_cell.length_a   1.000
_cell.length_b   1.000
_cell.length_c   1.000
_cell.angle_alpha   90.00
_cell.angle_beta   90.00
_cell.angle_gamma   90.00
#
_symmetry.space_group_name_H-M   'P 1'
#
loop_
_entity.id
_entity.type
_entity.pdbx_description
1 polymer ?
#
loop_
_entity_poly.entity_id
_entity_poly.type
_entity_poly.pdbx_seq_one_letter_code
_entity_poly.pdbx_strand_id
1 'polypeptide(L)'
;GSEMCIRDRLFALIFPLSFVSAENYPYRSDVLWVTVPNHADWIYKTGEKATVEVQFYKYGIPQDGVTVSYEIGGDMMPAETSGSVTLKQGKAVIPIGTMKEPGFRDCRMTATVDGKSYKHHVKVGFSPENIKPYTQMPKDFNEFWDNNKAEAAKYPLTYTKELAKEYCTDKVDCYLIKLMLNNRGQSIYGYLFYPKNAAKGSCPVVLCPPGAGIKTIKEPLRHKYYAEEGCIRFEIEIHGLNPTMSEEEFKEISNAFNGRENGYLNNGLDNRDNYYMKRVYLGCVRSIDLLTSLPEWDGKNVIVQGGSQGGALALITTGLDNRVTACVANHPALSDMAGYKAGRAGGYPHFFRTEGMDTPDKLKTMAYYDVVNFARLIKVPTYITWGYNDDVCPPTTSYAVYNTLDCPKEALITPINEHWTSNDTEYGQLKWILKHLK
;
A
#
# COMPACT_ATOMS: atom_id res chain seq x y z
N GLY A 1 -42.74 -65.80 -7.37
CA GLY A 1 -42.39 -64.46 -7.60
C GLY A 1 -41.52 -63.87 -6.45
N SER A 2 -40.25 -63.70 -6.69
CA SER A 2 -39.33 -63.10 -5.73
C SER A 2 -39.07 -61.68 -6.15
N GLU A 3 -39.50 -60.75 -5.34
CA GLU A 3 -39.07 -59.32 -5.46
C GLU A 3 -37.67 -59.20 -4.92
N MET A 4 -36.77 -58.75 -5.77
CA MET A 4 -35.40 -58.37 -5.40
C MET A 4 -35.30 -56.85 -5.26
N CYS A 5 -35.19 -56.45 -4.03
CA CYS A 5 -35.04 -55.05 -3.66
C CYS A 5 -33.59 -54.56 -3.94
N ILE A 6 -33.37 -53.77 -4.97
CA ILE A 6 -32.11 -53.13 -5.26
C ILE A 6 -32.07 -51.84 -4.46
N ARG A 7 -31.27 -51.80 -3.39
CA ARG A 7 -30.90 -50.61 -2.68
C ARG A 7 -29.77 -49.92 -3.45
N ASP A 8 -30.14 -48.92 -4.24
CA ASP A 8 -29.16 -47.98 -4.82
C ASP A 8 -28.49 -47.17 -3.70
N ARG A 9 -27.24 -47.46 -3.44
CA ARG A 9 -26.37 -46.59 -2.68
C ARG A 9 -25.85 -45.50 -3.64
N LEU A 10 -26.50 -44.35 -3.64
CA LEU A 10 -25.90 -43.13 -4.19
C LEU A 10 -24.68 -42.78 -3.31
N PHE A 11 -23.49 -43.08 -3.78
CA PHE A 11 -22.27 -42.45 -3.32
C PHE A 11 -22.24 -41.04 -3.92
N ALA A 12 -22.69 -40.05 -3.14
CA ALA A 12 -22.38 -38.65 -3.43
C ALA A 12 -20.87 -38.47 -3.27
N LEU A 13 -20.15 -38.50 -4.38
CA LEU A 13 -18.80 -38.01 -4.46
C LEU A 13 -18.85 -36.47 -4.22
N ILE A 14 -18.65 -36.07 -2.96
CA ILE A 14 -18.37 -34.71 -2.61
C ILE A 14 -16.94 -34.43 -3.12
N PHE A 15 -16.82 -33.97 -4.37
CA PHE A 15 -15.63 -33.30 -4.80
C PHE A 15 -15.52 -32.03 -3.95
N PRO A 16 -14.41 -31.78 -3.23
CA PRO A 16 -14.17 -30.46 -2.69
C PRO A 16 -14.16 -29.51 -3.89
N LEU A 17 -15.14 -28.62 -3.95
CA LEU A 17 -15.06 -27.44 -4.80
C LEU A 17 -13.84 -26.67 -4.31
N SER A 18 -12.69 -26.99 -4.88
CA SER A 18 -11.55 -26.09 -4.86
C SER A 18 -12.06 -24.84 -5.55
N PHE A 19 -12.34 -23.79 -4.78
CA PHE A 19 -12.48 -22.46 -5.34
C PHE A 19 -11.12 -22.16 -5.96
N VAL A 20 -10.96 -22.47 -7.24
CA VAL A 20 -9.86 -21.97 -8.03
C VAL A 20 -10.01 -20.45 -7.93
N SER A 21 -9.08 -19.82 -7.23
CA SER A 21 -8.98 -18.37 -7.19
C SER A 21 -8.98 -17.88 -8.64
N ALA A 22 -10.04 -17.17 -9.00
CA ALA A 22 -10.18 -16.68 -10.36
C ALA A 22 -9.42 -15.37 -10.57
N GLU A 23 -8.52 -14.99 -9.63
CA GLU A 23 -7.72 -13.78 -9.65
C GLU A 23 -6.83 -13.68 -10.91
N ASN A 24 -6.41 -14.82 -11.45
CA ASN A 24 -5.51 -14.88 -12.59
C ASN A 24 -6.20 -15.10 -13.93
N TYR A 25 -7.54 -15.03 -14.00
CA TYR A 25 -8.25 -15.25 -15.24
C TYR A 25 -8.51 -13.92 -15.96
N PRO A 26 -7.78 -13.59 -17.05
CA PRO A 26 -7.86 -12.27 -17.69
C PRO A 26 -9.21 -11.98 -18.35
N TYR A 27 -10.05 -13.00 -18.56
CA TYR A 27 -11.30 -12.90 -19.31
C TYR A 27 -12.58 -12.87 -18.44
N ARG A 28 -12.49 -12.38 -17.22
CA ARG A 28 -13.68 -12.14 -16.38
C ARG A 28 -14.45 -10.87 -16.75
N SER A 29 -13.92 -10.06 -17.63
CA SER A 29 -14.57 -8.86 -18.15
C SER A 29 -15.02 -9.09 -19.58
N ASP A 30 -16.18 -8.51 -19.94
CA ASP A 30 -16.65 -8.48 -21.32
C ASP A 30 -15.67 -7.77 -22.26
N VAL A 31 -14.85 -6.89 -21.70
CA VAL A 31 -13.85 -6.13 -22.45
C VAL A 31 -12.44 -6.35 -21.89
N LEU A 32 -11.47 -6.32 -22.78
CA LEU A 32 -10.05 -6.37 -22.47
C LEU A 32 -9.33 -5.25 -23.23
N TRP A 33 -8.61 -4.44 -22.49
CA TRP A 33 -7.63 -3.51 -23.02
C TRP A 33 -6.25 -4.14 -22.96
N VAL A 34 -5.47 -3.98 -24.05
CA VAL A 34 -4.05 -4.32 -24.05
C VAL A 34 -3.29 -3.07 -24.50
N THR A 35 -2.34 -2.63 -23.70
CA THR A 35 -1.48 -1.49 -24.00
C THR A 35 -0.03 -1.94 -24.02
N VAL A 36 0.65 -1.71 -25.13
CA VAL A 36 2.03 -2.15 -25.35
C VAL A 36 2.86 -0.91 -25.72
N PRO A 37 3.57 -0.32 -24.74
CA PRO A 37 4.58 0.70 -25.03
C PRO A 37 5.67 0.16 -25.97
N ASN A 38 6.24 1.04 -26.81
CA ASN A 38 7.32 0.63 -27.72
C ASN A 38 8.65 0.29 -27.02
N HIS A 39 8.76 0.52 -25.71
CA HIS A 39 9.81 -0.01 -24.84
C HIS A 39 9.23 -1.04 -23.88
N ALA A 40 9.85 -2.20 -23.79
CA ALA A 40 9.34 -3.33 -23.02
C ALA A 40 9.31 -3.09 -21.50
N ASP A 41 10.18 -2.23 -20.99
CA ASP A 41 10.24 -1.82 -19.57
C ASP A 41 9.40 -0.58 -19.25
N TRP A 42 8.73 0.00 -20.27
CA TRP A 42 7.90 1.20 -20.18
C TRP A 42 8.70 2.46 -19.78
N ILE A 43 10.02 2.45 -19.96
CA ILE A 43 10.93 3.53 -19.57
C ILE A 43 11.61 4.12 -20.79
N TYR A 44 11.75 5.44 -20.80
CA TYR A 44 12.35 6.26 -21.85
C TYR A 44 13.34 7.23 -21.21
N LYS A 45 14.27 7.71 -22.01
CA LYS A 45 15.10 8.87 -21.62
C LYS A 45 14.30 10.16 -21.81
N THR A 46 14.59 11.17 -20.99
CA THR A 46 14.09 12.53 -21.26
C THR A 46 14.47 12.97 -22.69
N GLY A 47 13.50 13.57 -23.41
CA GLY A 47 13.67 13.93 -24.83
C GLY A 47 13.32 12.81 -25.83
N GLU A 48 13.27 11.56 -25.42
CA GLU A 48 12.89 10.42 -26.26
C GLU A 48 11.38 10.45 -26.54
N LYS A 49 10.94 9.88 -27.65
CA LYS A 49 9.51 9.81 -28.03
C LYS A 49 8.95 8.44 -27.67
N ALA A 50 7.90 8.43 -26.86
CA ALA A 50 7.14 7.24 -26.52
C ALA A 50 5.91 7.10 -27.40
N THR A 51 5.57 5.84 -27.73
CA THR A 51 4.31 5.45 -28.35
C THR A 51 3.74 4.24 -27.64
N VAL A 52 2.43 4.06 -27.71
CA VAL A 52 1.76 2.85 -27.20
C VAL A 52 0.87 2.25 -28.28
N GLU A 53 1.00 0.96 -28.54
CA GLU A 53 -0.01 0.21 -29.27
C GLU A 53 -1.14 -0.08 -28.32
N VAL A 54 -2.35 0.32 -28.66
CA VAL A 54 -3.58 0.01 -27.94
C VAL A 54 -4.36 -1.04 -28.71
N GLN A 55 -4.86 -2.05 -27.99
CA GLN A 55 -5.77 -3.06 -28.50
C GLN A 55 -7.01 -3.09 -27.64
N PHE A 56 -8.16 -3.31 -28.25
CA PHE A 56 -9.44 -3.40 -27.53
C PHE A 56 -10.24 -4.61 -28.03
N TYR A 57 -10.64 -5.45 -27.10
CA TYR A 57 -11.40 -6.66 -27.34
C TYR A 57 -12.74 -6.60 -26.60
N LYS A 58 -13.80 -7.11 -27.24
CA LYS A 58 -15.08 -7.38 -26.60
C LYS A 58 -15.43 -8.86 -26.80
N TYR A 59 -15.72 -9.55 -25.68
CA TYR A 59 -15.93 -11.01 -25.69
C TYR A 59 -14.77 -11.82 -26.29
N GLY A 60 -13.54 -11.32 -26.16
CA GLY A 60 -12.36 -11.93 -26.79
C GLY A 60 -12.19 -11.65 -28.28
N ILE A 61 -13.07 -10.85 -28.89
CA ILE A 61 -13.06 -10.51 -30.32
C ILE A 61 -12.43 -9.10 -30.48
N PRO A 62 -11.34 -8.97 -31.29
CA PRO A 62 -10.78 -7.66 -31.58
C PRO A 62 -11.81 -6.75 -32.23
N GLN A 63 -11.92 -5.51 -31.76
CA GLN A 63 -12.93 -4.57 -32.25
C GLN A 63 -12.35 -3.70 -33.38
N ASP A 64 -12.80 -3.92 -34.61
CA ASP A 64 -12.41 -3.14 -35.77
C ASP A 64 -13.30 -1.91 -35.95
N GLY A 65 -12.75 -0.80 -36.48
CA GLY A 65 -13.49 0.43 -36.74
C GLY A 65 -13.92 1.22 -35.49
N VAL A 66 -13.59 0.74 -34.27
CA VAL A 66 -13.87 1.46 -33.02
C VAL A 66 -12.93 2.67 -32.90
N THR A 67 -13.50 3.83 -32.57
CA THR A 67 -12.73 5.03 -32.25
C THR A 67 -12.37 5.05 -30.77
N VAL A 68 -11.08 5.18 -30.48
CA VAL A 68 -10.51 5.41 -29.15
C VAL A 68 -10.13 6.87 -29.06
N SER A 69 -10.83 7.63 -28.21
CA SER A 69 -10.40 8.97 -27.82
C SER A 69 -9.36 8.87 -26.71
N TYR A 70 -8.41 9.79 -26.69
CA TYR A 70 -7.38 9.82 -25.67
C TYR A 70 -7.04 11.24 -25.22
N GLU A 71 -6.58 11.33 -23.98
CA GLU A 71 -6.01 12.51 -23.35
C GLU A 71 -4.65 12.15 -22.78
N ILE A 72 -3.65 13.01 -23.00
CA ILE A 72 -2.27 12.78 -22.54
C ILE A 72 -1.81 13.99 -21.73
N GLY A 73 -1.26 13.73 -20.56
CA GLY A 73 -0.68 14.74 -19.67
C GLY A 73 0.39 14.14 -18.78
N GLY A 74 0.93 14.93 -17.86
CA GLY A 74 1.77 14.42 -16.78
C GLY A 74 0.97 13.53 -15.82
N ASP A 75 1.69 12.66 -15.10
CA ASP A 75 1.13 11.81 -14.05
C ASP A 75 0.31 12.64 -13.05
N MET A 76 -0.98 12.29 -12.86
CA MET A 76 -1.95 13.00 -12.01
C MET A 76 -2.22 14.47 -12.38
N MET A 77 -1.71 14.94 -13.51
CA MET A 77 -1.86 16.33 -13.97
C MET A 77 -2.97 16.44 -15.05
N PRO A 78 -3.48 17.66 -15.31
CA PRO A 78 -4.39 17.90 -16.43
C PRO A 78 -3.82 17.44 -17.76
N ALA A 79 -4.72 17.13 -18.72
CA ALA A 79 -4.33 16.81 -20.09
C ALA A 79 -3.64 18.02 -20.77
N GLU A 80 -2.54 17.75 -21.44
CA GLU A 80 -1.80 18.71 -22.28
C GLU A 80 -2.24 18.61 -23.74
N THR A 81 -2.59 17.38 -24.15
CA THR A 81 -3.03 17.08 -25.52
C THR A 81 -4.16 16.06 -25.50
N SER A 82 -4.98 16.08 -26.54
CA SER A 82 -6.04 15.11 -26.78
C SER A 82 -6.14 14.76 -28.25
N GLY A 83 -6.72 13.60 -28.54
CA GLY A 83 -6.91 13.14 -29.90
C GLY A 83 -7.78 11.89 -29.96
N SER A 84 -7.82 11.29 -31.14
CA SER A 84 -8.46 10.00 -31.34
C SER A 84 -7.75 9.18 -32.40
N VAL A 85 -7.87 7.84 -32.29
CA VAL A 85 -7.43 6.88 -33.30
C VAL A 85 -8.56 5.89 -33.56
N THR A 86 -8.64 5.40 -34.80
CA THR A 86 -9.58 4.35 -35.15
C THR A 86 -8.84 3.02 -35.23
N LEU A 87 -9.35 2.02 -34.52
CA LEU A 87 -8.76 0.68 -34.50
C LEU A 87 -8.91 0.02 -35.88
N LYS A 88 -7.81 -0.53 -36.35
CA LYS A 88 -7.75 -1.39 -37.56
C LYS A 88 -7.32 -2.78 -37.13
N GLN A 89 -8.15 -3.78 -37.42
CA GLN A 89 -7.93 -5.15 -36.92
C GLN A 89 -7.76 -5.20 -35.39
N GLY A 90 -8.55 -4.36 -34.69
CA GLY A 90 -8.58 -4.29 -33.24
C GLY A 90 -7.43 -3.52 -32.59
N LYS A 91 -6.57 -2.82 -33.33
CA LYS A 91 -5.40 -2.10 -32.79
C LYS A 91 -5.11 -0.75 -33.45
N ALA A 92 -4.44 0.12 -32.74
CA ALA A 92 -3.91 1.39 -33.22
C ALA A 92 -2.69 1.80 -32.39
N VAL A 93 -1.92 2.79 -32.89
CA VAL A 93 -0.78 3.36 -32.17
C VAL A 93 -1.10 4.80 -31.77
N ILE A 94 -0.91 5.10 -30.49
CA ILE A 94 -1.09 6.44 -29.92
C ILE A 94 0.29 7.04 -29.62
N PRO A 95 0.61 8.25 -30.11
CA PRO A 95 1.85 8.94 -29.76
C PRO A 95 1.71 9.54 -28.34
N ILE A 96 2.48 9.02 -27.38
CA ILE A 96 2.52 9.54 -26.00
C ILE A 96 3.30 10.86 -25.92
N GLY A 97 4.25 11.06 -26.84
CA GLY A 97 5.11 12.23 -26.85
C GLY A 97 6.39 12.03 -26.04
N THR A 98 6.86 13.10 -25.42
CA THR A 98 8.14 13.14 -24.69
C THR A 98 8.03 14.00 -23.43
N MET A 99 9.03 13.90 -22.54
CA MET A 99 9.23 14.81 -21.41
C MET A 99 10.63 15.42 -21.45
N LYS A 100 10.75 16.68 -21.03
CA LYS A 100 12.04 17.37 -20.85
C LYS A 100 12.64 17.11 -19.48
N GLU A 101 11.77 16.91 -18.48
CA GLU A 101 12.15 16.66 -17.08
C GLU A 101 11.78 15.22 -16.71
N PRO A 102 12.48 14.61 -15.73
CA PRO A 102 12.15 13.29 -15.21
C PRO A 102 10.72 13.21 -14.66
N GLY A 103 9.98 12.16 -15.03
CA GLY A 103 8.60 12.01 -14.60
C GLY A 103 7.85 10.91 -15.34
N PHE A 104 6.53 10.95 -15.27
CA PHE A 104 5.64 10.03 -15.96
C PHE A 104 4.62 10.78 -16.82
N ARG A 105 4.30 10.23 -17.98
CA ARG A 105 3.16 10.65 -18.80
C ARG A 105 2.06 9.60 -18.69
N ASP A 106 0.84 10.09 -18.59
CA ASP A 106 -0.38 9.30 -18.51
C ASP A 106 -1.21 9.48 -19.78
N CYS A 107 -1.50 8.39 -20.47
CA CYS A 107 -2.41 8.33 -21.60
C CYS A 107 -3.73 7.70 -21.16
N ARG A 108 -4.76 8.53 -20.98
CA ARG A 108 -6.12 8.12 -20.60
C ARG A 108 -6.95 7.92 -21.84
N MET A 109 -7.55 6.75 -21.99
CA MET A 109 -8.24 6.30 -23.19
C MET A 109 -9.71 6.00 -22.91
N THR A 110 -10.56 6.26 -23.89
CA THR A 110 -11.98 5.91 -23.85
C THR A 110 -12.43 5.36 -25.19
N ALA A 111 -13.01 4.17 -25.19
CA ALA A 111 -13.70 3.58 -26.33
C ALA A 111 -15.20 3.52 -26.04
N THR A 112 -16.03 3.84 -27.01
CA THR A 112 -17.50 3.70 -26.91
C THR A 112 -17.97 2.64 -27.90
N VAL A 113 -18.58 1.57 -27.38
CA VAL A 113 -19.10 0.45 -28.16
C VAL A 113 -20.51 0.16 -27.69
N ASP A 114 -21.47 0.08 -28.63
CA ASP A 114 -22.89 -0.15 -28.34
C ASP A 114 -23.48 0.82 -27.30
N GLY A 115 -23.07 2.10 -27.37
CA GLY A 115 -23.53 3.16 -26.46
C GLY A 115 -22.92 3.12 -25.05
N LYS A 116 -22.03 2.18 -24.76
CA LYS A 116 -21.31 2.07 -23.48
C LYS A 116 -19.86 2.51 -23.63
N SER A 117 -19.42 3.38 -22.70
CA SER A 117 -18.02 3.85 -22.66
C SER A 117 -17.17 2.98 -21.73
N TYR A 118 -16.00 2.61 -22.23
CA TYR A 118 -14.98 1.84 -21.53
C TYR A 118 -13.71 2.66 -21.42
N LYS A 119 -13.18 2.78 -20.21
CA LYS A 119 -11.99 3.60 -19.92
C LYS A 119 -10.80 2.71 -19.60
N HIS A 120 -9.63 3.19 -19.96
CA HIS A 120 -8.35 2.59 -19.59
C HIS A 120 -7.27 3.66 -19.60
N HIS A 121 -6.12 3.41 -18.99
CA HIS A 121 -4.97 4.29 -19.09
C HIS A 121 -3.65 3.50 -19.06
N VAL A 122 -2.60 4.15 -19.48
CA VAL A 122 -1.23 3.63 -19.42
C VAL A 122 -0.27 4.77 -19.11
N LYS A 123 0.60 4.55 -18.13
CA LYS A 123 1.65 5.49 -17.78
C LYS A 123 3.01 4.95 -18.18
N VAL A 124 3.84 5.83 -18.76
CA VAL A 124 5.23 5.53 -19.14
C VAL A 124 6.16 6.52 -18.45
N GLY A 125 7.34 6.04 -18.04
CA GLY A 125 8.33 6.82 -17.30
C GLY A 125 9.40 7.40 -18.20
N PHE A 126 9.85 8.61 -17.88
CA PHE A 126 10.96 9.30 -18.54
C PHE A 126 12.06 9.58 -17.50
N SER A 127 13.19 8.88 -17.61
CA SER A 127 14.32 8.95 -16.66
C SER A 127 13.88 8.97 -15.19
N PRO A 128 12.95 8.08 -14.76
CA PRO A 128 12.35 8.18 -13.42
C PRO A 128 13.36 7.97 -12.30
N GLU A 129 14.50 7.35 -12.56
CA GLU A 129 15.63 7.22 -11.65
C GLU A 129 16.24 8.58 -11.24
N ASN A 130 15.92 9.65 -11.98
CA ASN A 130 16.38 11.01 -11.71
C ASN A 130 15.32 11.88 -11.01
N ILE A 131 14.14 11.34 -10.71
CA ILE A 131 13.12 12.06 -9.94
C ILE A 131 13.65 12.34 -8.53
N LYS A 132 13.66 13.62 -8.16
CA LYS A 132 14.02 14.07 -6.82
C LYS A 132 12.79 14.53 -6.06
N PRO A 133 12.69 14.29 -4.75
CA PRO A 133 11.56 14.79 -3.97
C PRO A 133 11.55 16.32 -3.94
N TYR A 134 10.35 16.89 -3.96
CA TYR A 134 10.15 18.32 -3.72
C TYR A 134 10.25 18.65 -2.23
N THR A 135 9.70 17.78 -1.39
CA THR A 135 9.65 17.99 0.07
C THR A 135 11.05 18.01 0.66
N GLN A 136 11.37 19.09 1.36
CA GLN A 136 12.65 19.26 2.04
C GLN A 136 12.55 18.84 3.51
N MET A 137 13.66 18.34 4.05
CA MET A 137 13.74 17.98 5.47
C MET A 137 13.91 19.25 6.31
N PRO A 138 13.04 19.49 7.31
CA PRO A 138 13.23 20.58 8.28
C PRO A 138 14.53 20.41 9.06
N LYS A 139 15.17 21.52 9.42
CA LYS A 139 16.47 21.49 10.15
C LYS A 139 16.39 20.78 11.50
N ASP A 140 15.24 20.91 12.18
CA ASP A 140 14.97 20.31 13.49
C ASP A 140 14.14 19.02 13.40
N PHE A 141 14.13 18.36 12.23
CA PHE A 141 13.35 17.13 11.99
C PHE A 141 13.68 16.02 12.99
N ASN A 142 14.97 15.72 13.17
CA ASN A 142 15.40 14.66 14.08
C ASN A 142 15.08 15.03 15.53
N GLU A 143 15.39 16.27 15.96
CA GLU A 143 15.07 16.76 17.30
C GLU A 143 13.56 16.67 17.59
N PHE A 144 12.72 17.07 16.63
CA PHE A 144 11.26 16.97 16.77
C PHE A 144 10.83 15.53 17.05
N TRP A 145 11.29 14.57 16.25
CA TRP A 145 10.89 13.17 16.42
C TRP A 145 11.53 12.52 17.64
N ASP A 146 12.77 12.82 17.97
CA ASP A 146 13.45 12.29 19.17
C ASP A 146 12.75 12.77 20.45
N ASN A 147 12.37 14.03 20.52
CA ASN A 147 11.61 14.58 21.66
C ASN A 147 10.23 13.90 21.79
N ASN A 148 9.50 13.70 20.67
CA ASN A 148 8.21 13.05 20.71
C ASN A 148 8.30 11.55 21.08
N LYS A 149 9.33 10.83 20.61
CA LYS A 149 9.60 9.44 21.03
C LYS A 149 9.93 9.37 22.50
N ALA A 150 10.80 10.26 22.99
CA ALA A 150 11.17 10.32 24.42
C ALA A 150 9.95 10.61 25.30
N GLU A 151 9.05 11.49 24.87
CA GLU A 151 7.80 11.75 25.58
C GLU A 151 6.88 10.51 25.61
N ALA A 152 6.71 9.85 24.48
CA ALA A 152 5.90 8.62 24.38
C ALA A 152 6.50 7.49 25.26
N ALA A 153 7.81 7.39 25.37
CA ALA A 153 8.50 6.36 26.17
C ALA A 153 8.35 6.55 27.68
N LYS A 154 7.89 7.73 28.17
CA LYS A 154 7.60 7.94 29.60
C LYS A 154 6.43 7.09 30.10
N TYR A 155 5.54 6.64 29.19
CA TYR A 155 4.44 5.77 29.56
C TYR A 155 4.90 4.32 29.59
N PRO A 156 4.65 3.57 30.68
CA PRO A 156 4.96 2.16 30.75
C PRO A 156 4.33 1.38 29.60
N LEU A 157 5.02 0.36 29.13
CA LEU A 157 4.43 -0.56 28.16
C LEU A 157 3.30 -1.34 28.84
N THR A 158 2.07 -1.04 28.43
CA THR A 158 0.85 -1.63 29.01
C THR A 158 -0.04 -2.14 27.90
N TYR A 159 -0.40 -3.41 27.95
CA TYR A 159 -1.29 -4.03 26.96
C TYR A 159 -2.09 -5.18 27.57
N THR A 160 -3.25 -5.49 26.97
CA THR A 160 -3.96 -6.75 27.18
C THR A 160 -3.66 -7.71 26.04
N LYS A 161 -3.69 -9.02 26.36
CA LYS A 161 -3.46 -10.10 25.39
C LYS A 161 -4.50 -11.18 25.62
N GLU A 162 -5.46 -11.32 24.72
CA GLU A 162 -6.59 -12.23 24.81
C GLU A 162 -6.56 -13.23 23.66
N LEU A 163 -6.74 -14.52 23.97
CA LEU A 163 -6.73 -15.56 22.92
C LEU A 163 -7.97 -15.43 22.02
N ALA A 164 -7.75 -15.16 20.74
CA ALA A 164 -8.79 -15.12 19.69
C ALA A 164 -8.93 -16.51 19.06
N LYS A 165 -9.66 -17.40 19.75
CA LYS A 165 -9.76 -18.85 19.39
C LYS A 165 -10.25 -19.07 17.97
N GLU A 166 -11.16 -18.23 17.49
CA GLU A 166 -11.76 -18.29 16.16
C GLU A 166 -10.73 -18.09 15.02
N TYR A 167 -9.58 -17.49 15.36
CA TYR A 167 -8.47 -17.26 14.40
C TYR A 167 -7.25 -18.15 14.66
N CYS A 168 -7.34 -19.07 15.63
CA CYS A 168 -6.32 -20.08 15.83
C CYS A 168 -6.47 -21.24 14.83
N THR A 169 -5.35 -21.81 14.42
CA THR A 169 -5.30 -23.00 13.56
C THR A 169 -4.46 -24.09 14.20
N ASP A 170 -4.25 -25.22 13.52
CA ASP A 170 -3.32 -26.26 13.97
C ASP A 170 -1.86 -25.81 13.96
N LYS A 171 -1.51 -24.75 13.19
CA LYS A 171 -0.16 -24.20 13.06
C LYS A 171 0.05 -22.84 13.70
N VAL A 172 -1.00 -22.11 14.01
CA VAL A 172 -0.94 -20.68 14.41
C VAL A 172 -1.86 -20.43 15.60
N ASP A 173 -1.34 -19.73 16.60
CA ASP A 173 -2.13 -19.11 17.65
C ASP A 173 -2.32 -17.62 17.36
N CYS A 174 -3.52 -17.09 17.65
CA CYS A 174 -3.87 -15.70 17.44
C CYS A 174 -4.35 -15.05 18.74
N TYR A 175 -3.87 -13.83 18.99
CA TYR A 175 -4.27 -13.05 20.16
C TYR A 175 -4.76 -11.68 19.75
N LEU A 176 -5.87 -11.25 20.33
CA LEU A 176 -6.30 -9.86 20.29
C LEU A 176 -5.48 -9.06 21.31
N ILE A 177 -4.84 -8.02 20.84
CA ILE A 177 -4.03 -7.10 21.64
C ILE A 177 -4.73 -5.74 21.70
N LYS A 178 -4.74 -5.15 22.89
CA LYS A 178 -5.00 -3.73 23.11
C LYS A 178 -3.76 -3.10 23.71
N LEU A 179 -3.02 -2.31 22.94
CA LEU A 179 -1.82 -1.59 23.38
C LEU A 179 -2.19 -0.18 23.79
N MET A 180 -1.92 0.19 25.04
CA MET A 180 -2.13 1.55 25.54
C MET A 180 -0.99 2.46 25.12
N LEU A 181 -1.30 3.62 24.52
CA LEU A 181 -0.32 4.60 24.08
C LEU A 181 -0.02 5.68 25.11
N ASN A 182 -0.99 5.95 26.00
CA ASN A 182 -0.88 6.92 27.08
C ASN A 182 -1.95 6.67 28.16
N ASN A 183 -1.89 7.45 29.24
CA ASN A 183 -2.86 7.38 30.34
C ASN A 183 -4.21 8.06 30.07
N ARG A 184 -4.40 8.63 28.87
CA ARG A 184 -5.64 9.32 28.45
C ARG A 184 -6.57 8.43 27.63
N GLY A 185 -6.33 7.12 27.62
CA GLY A 185 -7.17 6.15 26.93
C GLY A 185 -6.86 5.96 25.44
N GLN A 186 -5.82 6.61 24.91
CA GLN A 186 -5.42 6.32 23.54
C GLN A 186 -4.81 4.92 23.45
N SER A 187 -5.26 4.14 22.49
CA SER A 187 -4.82 2.76 22.29
C SER A 187 -4.70 2.41 20.80
N ILE A 188 -4.05 1.31 20.55
CA ILE A 188 -4.05 0.57 19.28
C ILE A 188 -4.59 -0.81 19.58
N TYR A 189 -5.43 -1.34 18.71
CA TYR A 189 -5.79 -2.75 18.72
C TYR A 189 -5.07 -3.47 17.56
N GLY A 190 -4.97 -4.78 17.69
CA GLY A 190 -4.45 -5.60 16.61
C GLY A 190 -4.52 -7.08 16.91
N TYR A 191 -4.31 -7.89 15.87
CA TYR A 191 -4.17 -9.33 16.02
C TYR A 191 -2.71 -9.72 15.93
N LEU A 192 -2.26 -10.45 16.95
CA LEU A 192 -0.89 -10.94 17.08
C LEU A 192 -0.87 -12.44 16.80
N PHE A 193 -0.24 -12.83 15.69
CA PHE A 193 -0.12 -14.20 15.25
C PHE A 193 1.21 -14.79 15.67
N TYR A 194 1.16 -15.98 16.25
CA TYR A 194 2.34 -16.75 16.64
C TYR A 194 2.42 -18.06 15.90
N PRO A 195 3.61 -18.53 15.52
CA PRO A 195 3.83 -19.94 15.24
C PRO A 195 3.41 -20.77 16.45
N LYS A 196 2.63 -21.82 16.25
CA LYS A 196 2.22 -22.68 17.35
C LYS A 196 3.42 -23.30 18.04
N ASN A 197 3.42 -23.25 19.38
CA ASN A 197 4.55 -23.72 20.21
C ASN A 197 5.89 -23.00 19.95
N ALA A 198 5.86 -21.72 19.55
CA ALA A 198 7.06 -20.90 19.41
C ALA A 198 7.93 -20.96 20.65
N ALA A 199 9.19 -21.31 20.51
CA ALA A 199 10.14 -21.34 21.60
C ALA A 199 10.62 -19.94 21.97
N LYS A 200 11.08 -19.77 23.20
CA LYS A 200 11.69 -18.51 23.64
C LYS A 200 12.90 -18.17 22.76
N GLY A 201 12.94 -16.92 22.26
CA GLY A 201 14.07 -16.43 21.46
C GLY A 201 14.17 -17.03 20.05
N SER A 202 13.07 -17.53 19.46
CA SER A 202 13.12 -18.26 18.20
C SER A 202 12.51 -17.55 16.99
N CYS A 203 11.76 -16.47 17.19
CA CYS A 203 10.94 -15.90 16.12
C CYS A 203 11.37 -14.47 15.74
N PRO A 204 11.59 -14.19 14.47
CA PRO A 204 11.58 -12.82 13.97
C PRO A 204 10.20 -12.21 14.17
N VAL A 205 10.13 -10.89 14.37
CA VAL A 205 8.87 -10.17 14.53
C VAL A 205 8.59 -9.26 13.35
N VAL A 206 7.32 -9.20 12.94
CA VAL A 206 6.85 -8.39 11.81
C VAL A 206 5.70 -7.51 12.26
N LEU A 207 5.88 -6.19 12.22
CA LEU A 207 4.80 -5.22 12.39
C LEU A 207 4.13 -4.96 11.05
N CYS A 208 2.79 -5.00 11.03
CA CYS A 208 1.99 -4.70 9.85
C CYS A 208 0.98 -3.58 10.13
N PRO A 209 1.33 -2.32 9.86
CA PRO A 209 0.39 -1.21 9.92
C PRO A 209 -0.60 -1.22 8.75
N PRO A 210 -1.82 -0.64 8.94
CA PRO A 210 -2.91 -0.75 7.97
C PRO A 210 -2.80 0.24 6.81
N GLY A 211 -3.47 -0.07 5.70
CA GLY A 211 -3.82 0.90 4.68
C GLY A 211 -4.74 2.00 5.22
N ALA A 212 -4.96 3.07 4.44
CA ALA A 212 -5.80 4.20 4.84
C ALA A 212 -7.27 3.81 5.07
N GLY A 213 -7.94 4.61 5.89
CA GLY A 213 -9.36 4.50 6.20
C GLY A 213 -9.64 4.28 7.69
N ILE A 214 -10.84 4.69 8.11
CA ILE A 214 -11.39 4.35 9.41
C ILE A 214 -12.01 2.96 9.30
N LYS A 215 -11.29 1.97 9.72
CA LYS A 215 -11.68 0.55 9.56
C LYS A 215 -11.11 -0.32 10.67
N THR A 216 -11.80 -1.42 10.94
CA THR A 216 -11.30 -2.51 11.78
C THR A 216 -10.60 -3.58 10.92
N ILE A 217 -9.93 -4.54 11.56
CA ILE A 217 -9.30 -5.68 10.90
C ILE A 217 -10.39 -6.74 10.61
N LYS A 218 -10.83 -6.84 9.34
CA LYS A 218 -11.94 -7.73 8.95
C LYS A 218 -11.50 -9.14 8.55
N GLU A 219 -10.27 -9.30 8.06
CA GLU A 219 -9.73 -10.58 7.57
C GLU A 219 -8.43 -10.94 8.29
N PRO A 220 -8.46 -11.25 9.59
CA PRO A 220 -7.25 -11.47 10.38
C PRO A 220 -6.37 -12.60 9.82
N LEU A 221 -6.97 -13.65 9.26
CA LEU A 221 -6.25 -14.82 8.74
C LEU A 221 -5.59 -14.62 7.36
N ARG A 222 -5.82 -13.49 6.70
CA ARG A 222 -5.30 -13.26 5.34
C ARG A 222 -3.78 -13.50 5.24
N HIS A 223 -3.03 -13.06 6.25
CA HIS A 223 -1.57 -13.14 6.26
C HIS A 223 -1.02 -14.13 7.30
N LYS A 224 -1.84 -15.11 7.74
CA LYS A 224 -1.41 -16.15 8.72
C LYS A 224 -0.16 -16.91 8.28
N TYR A 225 0.10 -16.97 6.98
CA TYR A 225 1.25 -17.67 6.41
C TYR A 225 2.61 -17.13 6.92
N TYR A 226 2.67 -15.87 7.40
CA TYR A 226 3.87 -15.38 8.09
C TYR A 226 4.17 -16.18 9.36
N ALA A 227 3.13 -16.48 10.14
CA ALA A 227 3.29 -17.27 11.36
C ALA A 227 3.48 -18.77 11.05
N GLU A 228 2.88 -19.27 9.98
CA GLU A 228 3.13 -20.62 9.48
C GLU A 228 4.59 -20.82 9.05
N GLU A 229 5.27 -19.76 8.60
CA GLU A 229 6.68 -19.73 8.21
C GLU A 229 7.63 -19.24 9.36
N GLY A 230 7.14 -19.21 10.60
CA GLY A 230 7.96 -18.99 11.79
C GLY A 230 8.09 -17.55 12.28
N CYS A 231 7.38 -16.57 11.70
CA CYS A 231 7.42 -15.17 12.13
C CYS A 231 6.29 -14.88 13.13
N ILE A 232 6.54 -14.10 14.16
CA ILE A 232 5.47 -13.43 14.91
C ILE A 232 5.01 -12.23 14.11
N ARG A 233 3.72 -12.14 13.76
CA ARG A 233 3.15 -11.03 12.99
C ARG A 233 2.12 -10.27 13.80
N PHE A 234 2.25 -8.95 13.86
CA PHE A 234 1.30 -8.06 14.52
C PHE A 234 0.64 -7.14 13.50
N GLU A 235 -0.61 -7.45 13.17
CA GLU A 235 -1.47 -6.61 12.34
C GLU A 235 -2.24 -5.64 13.22
N ILE A 236 -2.01 -4.35 13.02
CA ILE A 236 -2.60 -3.30 13.86
C ILE A 236 -3.65 -2.49 13.10
N GLU A 237 -4.61 -1.94 13.84
CA GLU A 237 -5.34 -0.74 13.48
C GLU A 237 -4.72 0.47 14.21
N ILE A 238 -5.06 1.69 13.81
CA ILE A 238 -4.36 2.90 14.28
C ILE A 238 -5.27 3.94 14.95
N HIS A 239 -6.56 3.66 15.06
CA HIS A 239 -7.57 4.59 15.55
C HIS A 239 -8.04 4.31 16.97
N GLY A 240 -7.69 3.16 17.54
CA GLY A 240 -8.16 2.66 18.83
C GLY A 240 -9.51 1.95 18.71
N LEU A 241 -9.79 1.36 17.54
CA LEU A 241 -11.04 0.65 17.26
C LEU A 241 -10.90 -0.83 17.60
N ASN A 242 -11.68 -1.30 18.56
CA ASN A 242 -11.72 -2.73 18.88
C ASN A 242 -12.27 -3.52 17.68
N PRO A 243 -11.53 -4.48 17.10
CA PRO A 243 -12.02 -5.26 15.97
C PRO A 243 -13.28 -6.08 16.25
N THR A 244 -13.61 -6.31 17.52
CA THR A 244 -14.80 -7.07 17.95
C THR A 244 -16.03 -6.20 18.21
N MET A 245 -15.93 -4.86 18.00
CA MET A 245 -17.08 -3.96 18.17
C MET A 245 -18.19 -4.29 17.17
N SER A 246 -19.43 -3.96 17.55
CA SER A 246 -20.58 -4.11 16.67
C SER A 246 -20.51 -3.12 15.47
N GLU A 247 -21.25 -3.43 14.41
CA GLU A 247 -21.34 -2.51 13.26
C GLU A 247 -22.00 -1.17 13.64
N GLU A 248 -22.88 -1.16 14.62
CA GLU A 248 -23.54 0.04 15.13
C GLU A 248 -22.55 0.95 15.87
N GLU A 249 -21.76 0.38 16.81
CA GLU A 249 -20.68 1.11 17.49
C GLU A 249 -19.65 1.65 16.48
N PHE A 250 -19.26 0.83 15.51
CA PHE A 250 -18.34 1.26 14.44
C PHE A 250 -18.89 2.45 13.66
N LYS A 251 -20.18 2.41 13.29
CA LYS A 251 -20.85 3.47 12.55
C LYS A 251 -20.90 4.78 13.33
N GLU A 252 -21.18 4.72 14.63
CA GLU A 252 -21.19 5.90 15.50
C GLU A 252 -19.81 6.56 15.55
N ILE A 253 -18.75 5.77 15.76
CA ILE A 253 -17.38 6.26 15.79
C ILE A 253 -16.96 6.83 14.42
N SER A 254 -17.28 6.13 13.33
CA SER A 254 -16.98 6.58 11.97
C SER A 254 -17.65 7.92 11.66
N ASN A 255 -18.89 8.11 12.14
CA ASN A 255 -19.61 9.38 12.00
C ASN A 255 -18.92 10.52 12.78
N ALA A 256 -18.29 10.23 13.92
CA ALA A 256 -17.53 11.21 14.71
C ALA A 256 -16.32 11.76 13.93
N PHE A 257 -15.82 11.04 12.93
CA PHE A 257 -14.83 11.53 11.96
C PHE A 257 -15.49 12.26 10.77
N ASN A 258 -16.71 12.81 10.94
CA ASN A 258 -17.52 13.48 9.93
C ASN A 258 -17.96 12.59 8.75
N GLY A 259 -18.09 11.27 8.98
CA GLY A 259 -18.47 10.30 7.95
C GLY A 259 -17.51 10.22 6.76
N ARG A 260 -16.32 10.84 6.87
CA ARG A 260 -15.29 10.83 5.83
C ARG A 260 -14.22 9.81 6.21
N GLU A 261 -14.11 8.78 5.43
CA GLU A 261 -13.16 7.69 5.62
C GLU A 261 -11.72 8.16 5.90
N ASN A 262 -11.27 9.22 5.23
CA ASN A 262 -9.92 9.76 5.35
C ASN A 262 -9.85 11.12 6.05
N GLY A 263 -10.90 11.55 6.74
CA GLY A 263 -10.96 12.86 7.41
C GLY A 263 -9.88 13.07 8.47
N TYR A 264 -9.41 11.99 9.12
CA TYR A 264 -8.32 12.03 10.09
C TYR A 264 -6.98 12.51 9.49
N LEU A 265 -6.74 12.31 8.20
CA LEU A 265 -5.52 12.75 7.51
C LEU A 265 -5.41 14.28 7.41
N ASN A 266 -6.52 15.02 7.57
CA ASN A 266 -6.54 16.49 7.63
C ASN A 266 -6.52 17.03 9.05
N ASN A 267 -6.77 16.17 10.05
CA ASN A 267 -6.99 16.61 11.42
C ASN A 267 -5.70 17.17 12.04
N GLY A 268 -5.70 18.47 12.32
CA GLY A 268 -4.58 19.17 12.92
C GLY A 268 -3.43 19.50 11.97
N LEU A 269 -3.63 19.38 10.64
CA LEU A 269 -2.57 19.59 9.63
C LEU A 269 -1.96 21.01 9.65
N ASP A 270 -2.62 21.99 10.23
CA ASP A 270 -2.09 23.36 10.39
C ASP A 270 -0.98 23.48 11.45
N ASN A 271 -0.79 22.46 12.28
CA ASN A 271 0.19 22.48 13.36
C ASN A 271 0.84 21.11 13.55
N ARG A 272 2.18 21.05 13.41
CA ARG A 272 2.95 19.81 13.52
C ARG A 272 2.78 19.07 14.86
N ASP A 273 2.54 19.82 15.95
CA ASP A 273 2.39 19.23 17.29
C ASP A 273 1.01 18.62 17.54
N ASN A 274 0.00 19.07 16.79
CA ASN A 274 -1.40 18.66 16.89
C ASN A 274 -1.86 17.74 15.77
N TYR A 275 -1.03 17.54 14.75
CA TYR A 275 -1.40 16.70 13.60
C TYR A 275 -1.68 15.26 14.03
N TYR A 276 -2.83 14.75 13.61
CA TYR A 276 -3.33 13.42 14.00
C TYR A 276 -2.30 12.30 13.75
N MET A 277 -1.57 12.37 12.65
CA MET A 277 -0.60 11.34 12.28
C MET A 277 0.59 11.23 13.24
N LYS A 278 0.83 12.22 14.12
CA LYS A 278 1.84 12.12 15.17
C LYS A 278 1.58 10.92 16.08
N ARG A 279 0.33 10.79 16.56
CA ARG A 279 -0.04 9.63 17.40
C ARG A 279 0.07 8.30 16.67
N VAL A 280 -0.22 8.30 15.37
CA VAL A 280 -0.15 7.09 14.54
C VAL A 280 1.30 6.62 14.40
N TYR A 281 2.22 7.53 14.07
CA TYR A 281 3.65 7.21 13.92
C TYR A 281 4.26 6.72 15.23
N LEU A 282 3.98 7.43 16.33
CA LEU A 282 4.42 7.00 17.67
C LEU A 282 3.77 5.68 18.09
N GLY A 283 2.53 5.43 17.70
CA GLY A 283 1.85 4.17 17.93
C GLY A 283 2.52 2.99 17.24
N CYS A 284 3.02 3.17 16.02
CA CYS A 284 3.82 2.15 15.33
C CYS A 284 5.15 1.87 16.08
N VAL A 285 5.84 2.92 16.55
CA VAL A 285 7.06 2.75 17.37
C VAL A 285 6.73 2.01 18.68
N ARG A 286 5.64 2.36 19.37
CA ARG A 286 5.19 1.65 20.57
C ARG A 286 4.80 0.19 20.31
N SER A 287 4.34 -0.12 19.10
CA SER A 287 4.09 -1.50 18.68
C SER A 287 5.39 -2.30 18.52
N ILE A 288 6.50 -1.66 18.14
CA ILE A 288 7.83 -2.28 18.18
C ILE A 288 8.26 -2.55 19.63
N ASP A 289 7.95 -1.65 20.59
CA ASP A 289 8.22 -1.92 22.02
C ASP A 289 7.53 -3.19 22.49
N LEU A 290 6.26 -3.38 22.10
CA LEU A 290 5.51 -4.60 22.43
C LEU A 290 6.18 -5.83 21.80
N LEU A 291 6.45 -5.80 20.49
CA LEU A 291 7.02 -6.93 19.78
C LEU A 291 8.38 -7.34 20.33
N THR A 292 9.24 -6.37 20.66
CA THR A 292 10.56 -6.64 21.24
C THR A 292 10.55 -7.01 22.73
N SER A 293 9.40 -6.88 23.39
CA SER A 293 9.21 -7.37 24.78
C SER A 293 8.77 -8.84 24.86
N LEU A 294 8.40 -9.44 23.72
CA LEU A 294 7.89 -10.81 23.70
C LEU A 294 9.01 -11.80 23.98
N PRO A 295 8.79 -12.79 24.87
CA PRO A 295 9.83 -13.81 25.17
C PRO A 295 10.28 -14.63 23.96
N GLU A 296 9.41 -14.81 22.97
CA GLU A 296 9.63 -15.58 21.76
C GLU A 296 10.41 -14.82 20.67
N TRP A 297 10.54 -13.49 20.79
CA TRP A 297 11.35 -12.69 19.87
C TRP A 297 12.82 -13.16 19.89
N ASP A 298 13.41 -13.30 18.70
CA ASP A 298 14.77 -13.83 18.51
C ASP A 298 15.90 -12.87 18.95
N GLY A 299 15.53 -11.66 19.42
CA GLY A 299 16.48 -10.65 19.88
C GLY A 299 17.21 -9.92 18.75
N LYS A 300 16.89 -10.19 17.49
CA LYS A 300 17.65 -9.69 16.32
C LYS A 300 16.75 -9.06 15.28
N ASN A 301 15.73 -9.77 14.84
CA ASN A 301 14.98 -9.46 13.63
C ASN A 301 13.68 -8.74 13.95
N VAL A 302 13.57 -7.48 13.49
CA VAL A 302 12.38 -6.65 13.56
C VAL A 302 12.10 -6.13 12.15
N ILE A 303 11.00 -6.53 11.60
CA ILE A 303 10.61 -6.16 10.24
C ILE A 303 9.34 -5.31 10.29
N VAL A 304 9.22 -4.32 9.41
CA VAL A 304 7.95 -3.60 9.19
C VAL A 304 7.53 -3.79 7.75
N GLN A 305 6.26 -4.23 7.55
CA GLN A 305 5.71 -4.52 6.24
C GLN A 305 4.32 -3.92 6.11
N GLY A 306 4.01 -3.26 4.98
CA GLY A 306 2.66 -2.75 4.73
C GLY A 306 2.46 -2.24 3.33
N GLY A 307 1.18 -1.98 2.99
CA GLY A 307 0.76 -1.43 1.69
C GLY A 307 0.02 -0.10 1.82
N SER A 308 0.15 0.76 0.82
CA SER A 308 -0.50 2.07 0.79
C SER A 308 -0.07 2.94 1.99
N GLN A 309 -1.02 3.42 2.81
CA GLN A 309 -0.66 4.05 4.10
C GLN A 309 0.18 3.11 4.97
N GLY A 310 -0.09 1.81 4.98
CA GLY A 310 0.74 0.84 5.69
C GLY A 310 2.18 0.79 5.15
N GLY A 311 2.36 0.95 3.85
CA GLY A 311 3.69 1.09 3.21
C GLY A 311 4.40 2.38 3.64
N ALA A 312 3.65 3.48 3.71
CA ALA A 312 4.16 4.72 4.30
C ALA A 312 4.59 4.53 5.76
N LEU A 313 3.72 3.93 6.58
CA LEU A 313 3.99 3.67 7.99
C LEU A 313 5.16 2.68 8.19
N ALA A 314 5.37 1.74 7.27
CA ALA A 314 6.52 0.86 7.28
C ALA A 314 7.84 1.64 7.12
N LEU A 315 7.92 2.52 6.12
CA LEU A 315 9.08 3.38 5.90
C LEU A 315 9.29 4.38 7.03
N ILE A 316 8.22 5.00 7.53
CA ILE A 316 8.26 5.95 8.63
C ILE A 316 8.76 5.29 9.92
N THR A 317 8.19 4.13 10.28
CA THR A 317 8.62 3.39 11.49
C THR A 317 10.07 2.97 11.38
N THR A 318 10.50 2.51 10.20
CA THR A 318 11.89 2.14 9.95
C THR A 318 12.84 3.32 10.09
N GLY A 319 12.44 4.52 9.63
CA GLY A 319 13.23 5.75 9.80
C GLY A 319 13.26 6.28 11.25
N LEU A 320 12.23 5.95 12.05
CA LEU A 320 12.12 6.40 13.44
C LEU A 320 12.74 5.46 14.47
N ASP A 321 12.84 4.16 14.16
CA ASP A 321 13.23 3.13 15.12
C ASP A 321 14.41 2.29 14.60
N ASN A 322 15.54 2.47 15.21
CA ASN A 322 16.79 1.79 14.83
C ASN A 322 16.82 0.29 15.17
N ARG A 323 15.82 -0.24 15.88
CA ARG A 323 15.66 -1.68 16.11
C ARG A 323 15.16 -2.40 14.86
N VAL A 324 14.49 -1.68 13.94
CA VAL A 324 14.03 -2.27 12.67
C VAL A 324 15.22 -2.70 11.83
N THR A 325 15.17 -3.91 11.33
CA THR A 325 16.29 -4.55 10.60
C THR A 325 16.02 -4.77 9.12
N ALA A 326 14.76 -4.70 8.70
CA ALA A 326 14.33 -4.73 7.30
C ALA A 326 12.96 -4.06 7.12
N CYS A 327 12.75 -3.48 5.93
CA CYS A 327 11.51 -2.80 5.58
C CYS A 327 10.94 -3.33 4.26
N VAL A 328 9.63 -3.56 4.22
CA VAL A 328 8.91 -3.92 2.98
C VAL A 328 7.72 -2.98 2.82
N ALA A 329 7.67 -2.23 1.72
CA ALA A 329 6.63 -1.25 1.46
C ALA A 329 6.02 -1.45 0.07
N ASN A 330 4.68 -1.54 -0.01
CA ASN A 330 3.96 -1.57 -1.27
C ASN A 330 3.37 -0.18 -1.53
N HIS A 331 3.55 0.33 -2.74
CA HIS A 331 2.97 1.58 -3.24
C HIS A 331 2.72 2.60 -2.10
N PRO A 332 3.79 3.12 -1.45
CA PRO A 332 3.67 3.90 -0.22
C PRO A 332 2.91 5.21 -0.44
N ALA A 333 1.87 5.45 0.36
CA ALA A 333 1.17 6.72 0.44
C ALA A 333 2.02 7.79 1.17
N LEU A 334 1.48 8.99 1.38
CA LEU A 334 2.11 10.08 2.14
C LEU A 334 3.52 10.45 1.66
N SER A 335 3.80 10.23 0.39
CA SER A 335 5.13 10.31 -0.22
C SER A 335 5.24 11.53 -1.13
N ASP A 336 6.18 12.43 -0.85
CA ASP A 336 6.41 13.68 -1.60
C ASP A 336 5.12 14.44 -1.90
N MET A 337 4.31 14.62 -0.86
CA MET A 337 2.94 15.13 -0.97
C MET A 337 2.89 16.53 -1.56
N ALA A 338 3.94 17.33 -1.33
CA ALA A 338 4.06 18.68 -1.88
C ALA A 338 4.53 18.70 -3.36
N GLY A 339 4.67 17.57 -4.04
CA GLY A 339 5.08 17.46 -5.44
C GLY A 339 4.25 18.31 -6.39
N TYR A 340 2.96 18.55 -6.10
CA TYR A 340 2.09 19.45 -6.88
C TYR A 340 2.63 20.89 -6.97
N LYS A 341 3.41 21.34 -5.99
CA LYS A 341 4.08 22.66 -6.03
C LYS A 341 5.22 22.72 -7.05
N ALA A 342 5.69 21.54 -7.50
CA ALA A 342 6.66 21.44 -8.59
C ALA A 342 6.01 21.15 -9.95
N GLY A 343 4.67 21.27 -10.07
CA GLY A 343 3.94 20.99 -11.32
C GLY A 343 3.92 19.52 -11.72
N ARG A 344 4.04 18.60 -10.76
CA ARG A 344 3.99 17.14 -10.97
C ARG A 344 3.16 16.45 -9.89
N ALA A 345 2.93 15.14 -10.03
CA ALA A 345 2.20 14.38 -9.04
C ALA A 345 2.79 14.52 -7.63
N GLY A 346 1.92 14.72 -6.66
CA GLY A 346 2.17 14.58 -5.23
C GLY A 346 1.43 13.37 -4.68
N GLY A 347 1.84 12.89 -3.49
CA GLY A 347 1.33 11.67 -2.90
C GLY A 347 -0.09 11.76 -2.35
N TYR A 348 -0.70 10.58 -2.20
CA TYR A 348 -1.97 10.40 -1.49
C TYR A 348 -1.88 10.99 -0.06
N PRO A 349 -2.94 11.69 0.43
CA PRO A 349 -4.28 11.83 -0.16
C PRO A 349 -4.45 13.06 -1.08
N HIS A 350 -3.40 13.53 -1.73
CA HIS A 350 -3.44 14.60 -2.74
C HIS A 350 -3.90 15.96 -2.22
N PHE A 351 -3.64 16.28 -0.96
CA PHE A 351 -4.07 17.53 -0.31
C PHE A 351 -3.76 18.77 -1.14
N PHE A 352 -2.51 18.88 -1.58
CA PHE A 352 -2.00 20.10 -2.23
C PHE A 352 -2.40 20.22 -3.71
N ARG A 353 -3.25 19.31 -4.19
CA ARG A 353 -4.00 19.43 -5.44
C ARG A 353 -5.28 20.27 -5.25
N THR A 354 -5.79 20.35 -4.02
CA THR A 354 -7.02 21.06 -3.68
C THR A 354 -6.72 22.50 -3.32
N GLU A 355 -7.43 23.44 -3.92
CA GLU A 355 -7.31 24.87 -3.63
C GLU A 355 -7.49 25.15 -2.12
N GLY A 356 -6.64 26.01 -1.57
CA GLY A 356 -6.65 26.38 -0.15
C GLY A 356 -6.05 25.35 0.81
N MET A 357 -5.62 24.18 0.31
CA MET A 357 -4.93 23.17 1.12
C MET A 357 -3.41 23.36 1.17
N ASP A 358 -2.84 24.18 0.31
CA ASP A 358 -1.39 24.44 0.21
C ASP A 358 -0.93 25.67 0.99
N THR A 359 -1.55 25.93 2.13
CA THR A 359 -1.13 27.03 3.02
C THR A 359 0.27 26.80 3.57
N PRO A 360 1.04 27.88 3.89
CA PRO A 360 2.38 27.75 4.44
C PRO A 360 2.47 26.85 5.68
N ASP A 361 1.48 26.93 6.59
CA ASP A 361 1.45 26.13 7.81
C ASP A 361 1.25 24.64 7.52
N LYS A 362 0.34 24.29 6.59
CA LYS A 362 0.11 22.90 6.18
C LYS A 362 1.33 22.31 5.46
N LEU A 363 1.93 23.07 4.54
CA LEU A 363 3.16 22.65 3.86
C LEU A 363 4.31 22.44 4.85
N LYS A 364 4.48 23.38 5.82
CA LYS A 364 5.48 23.26 6.87
C LYS A 364 5.24 22.03 7.76
N THR A 365 4.01 21.82 8.20
CA THR A 365 3.62 20.64 8.99
C THR A 365 3.93 19.37 8.21
N MET A 366 3.49 19.30 6.95
CA MET A 366 3.67 18.10 6.13
C MET A 366 5.14 17.72 5.95
N ALA A 367 6.07 18.66 5.93
CA ALA A 367 7.50 18.35 5.83
C ALA A 367 8.03 17.52 7.02
N TYR A 368 7.37 17.54 8.18
CA TYR A 368 7.70 16.68 9.32
C TYR A 368 7.09 15.27 9.21
N TYR A 369 6.15 15.06 8.31
CA TYR A 369 5.35 13.81 8.23
C TYR A 369 5.46 13.09 6.89
N ASP A 370 6.10 13.71 5.90
CA ASP A 370 6.27 13.14 4.57
C ASP A 370 7.29 12.00 4.57
N VAL A 371 6.92 10.88 3.94
CA VAL A 371 7.72 9.66 3.86
C VAL A 371 9.13 9.91 3.34
N VAL A 372 9.33 10.83 2.38
CA VAL A 372 10.66 11.08 1.81
C VAL A 372 11.68 11.54 2.84
N ASN A 373 11.24 12.22 3.91
CA ASN A 373 12.16 12.66 4.97
C ASN A 373 12.56 11.51 5.90
N PHE A 374 11.68 10.54 6.14
CA PHE A 374 12.03 9.31 6.86
C PHE A 374 12.90 8.38 6.01
N ALA A 375 12.65 8.30 4.70
CA ALA A 375 13.47 7.52 3.78
C ALA A 375 14.94 7.92 3.81
N ARG A 376 15.27 9.21 4.05
CA ARG A 376 16.64 9.70 4.23
C ARG A 376 17.36 9.11 5.45
N LEU A 377 16.60 8.65 6.45
CA LEU A 377 17.13 8.08 7.70
C LEU A 377 17.34 6.57 7.63
N ILE A 378 16.71 5.89 6.67
CA ILE A 378 16.73 4.42 6.57
C ILE A 378 18.11 3.95 6.11
N LYS A 379 18.69 2.96 6.86
CA LYS A 379 20.00 2.34 6.58
C LYS A 379 19.94 0.81 6.48
N VAL A 380 18.76 0.24 6.60
CA VAL A 380 18.52 -1.21 6.56
C VAL A 380 18.01 -1.67 5.20
N PRO A 381 18.16 -2.96 4.84
CA PRO A 381 17.59 -3.50 3.61
C PRO A 381 16.12 -3.15 3.46
N THR A 382 15.76 -2.59 2.31
CA THR A 382 14.42 -2.09 2.03
C THR A 382 13.95 -2.60 0.68
N TYR A 383 12.75 -3.19 0.65
CA TYR A 383 12.10 -3.70 -0.56
C TYR A 383 10.83 -2.90 -0.83
N ILE A 384 10.72 -2.31 -2.03
CA ILE A 384 9.55 -1.54 -2.41
C ILE A 384 8.91 -2.12 -3.68
N THR A 385 7.57 -2.18 -3.68
CA THR A 385 6.78 -2.59 -4.86
C THR A 385 5.82 -1.47 -5.25
N TRP A 386 5.70 -1.17 -6.55
CA TRP A 386 4.68 -0.26 -7.08
C TRP A 386 4.34 -0.54 -8.54
N GLY A 387 3.15 -0.10 -8.97
CA GLY A 387 2.71 -0.10 -10.34
C GLY A 387 2.87 1.28 -11.01
N TYR A 388 2.90 1.32 -12.34
CA TYR A 388 2.93 2.60 -13.05
C TYR A 388 1.53 3.20 -13.20
N ASN A 389 0.51 2.35 -13.36
CA ASN A 389 -0.87 2.81 -13.54
C ASN A 389 -1.59 3.18 -12.23
N ASP A 390 -0.86 3.29 -11.13
CA ASP A 390 -1.44 3.68 -9.84
C ASP A 390 -1.79 5.18 -9.82
N ASP A 391 -3.10 5.48 -9.65
CA ASP A 391 -3.63 6.85 -9.48
C ASP A 391 -3.86 7.23 -8.02
N VAL A 392 -3.69 6.30 -7.09
CA VAL A 392 -3.78 6.55 -5.64
C VAL A 392 -2.41 6.92 -5.08
N CYS A 393 -1.40 6.07 -5.34
CA CYS A 393 -0.02 6.32 -4.95
C CYS A 393 0.84 6.36 -6.23
N PRO A 394 0.89 7.51 -6.93
CA PRO A 394 1.40 7.58 -8.28
C PRO A 394 2.89 7.21 -8.37
N PRO A 395 3.34 6.63 -9.49
CA PRO A 395 4.72 6.16 -9.66
C PRO A 395 5.75 7.28 -9.48
N THR A 396 5.40 8.52 -9.83
CA THR A 396 6.25 9.69 -9.60
C THR A 396 6.66 9.81 -8.13
N THR A 397 5.72 9.59 -7.19
CA THR A 397 6.01 9.69 -5.75
C THR A 397 6.71 8.45 -5.20
N SER A 398 6.42 7.26 -5.74
CA SER A 398 7.12 6.04 -5.40
C SER A 398 8.61 6.12 -5.79
N TYR A 399 8.93 6.66 -6.98
CA TYR A 399 10.30 6.93 -7.37
C TYR A 399 10.96 8.02 -6.53
N ALA A 400 10.24 9.08 -6.15
CA ALA A 400 10.78 10.10 -5.25
C ALA A 400 11.25 9.50 -3.91
N VAL A 401 10.50 8.55 -3.36
CA VAL A 401 10.91 7.80 -2.15
C VAL A 401 12.07 6.86 -2.46
N TYR A 402 11.93 6.00 -3.47
CA TYR A 402 12.94 4.99 -3.81
C TYR A 402 14.30 5.61 -4.12
N ASN A 403 14.33 6.69 -4.90
CA ASN A 403 15.56 7.39 -5.25
C ASN A 403 16.22 8.07 -4.03
N THR A 404 15.43 8.41 -3.00
CA THR A 404 15.92 9.06 -1.77
C THR A 404 16.57 8.06 -0.81
N LEU A 405 16.22 6.77 -0.87
CA LEU A 405 16.81 5.74 -0.01
C LEU A 405 18.31 5.60 -0.28
N ASP A 406 19.10 5.74 0.78
CA ASP A 406 20.56 5.51 0.81
C ASP A 406 20.88 4.31 1.69
N CYS A 407 20.41 3.13 1.25
CA CYS A 407 20.54 1.85 1.92
C CYS A 407 20.53 0.72 0.89
N PRO A 408 20.88 -0.53 1.27
CA PRO A 408 20.60 -1.69 0.42
C PRO A 408 19.11 -1.72 0.07
N LYS A 409 18.78 -1.61 -1.22
CA LYS A 409 17.39 -1.53 -1.68
C LYS A 409 17.14 -2.37 -2.91
N GLU A 410 15.96 -2.95 -2.96
CA GLU A 410 15.47 -3.71 -4.09
C GLU A 410 14.05 -3.20 -4.43
N ALA A 411 13.66 -3.32 -5.70
CA ALA A 411 12.32 -2.97 -6.14
C ALA A 411 11.72 -4.06 -7.02
N LEU A 412 10.43 -4.33 -6.83
CA LEU A 412 9.62 -5.02 -7.83
C LEU A 412 8.65 -3.99 -8.43
N ILE A 413 8.91 -3.63 -9.67
CA ILE A 413 8.04 -2.75 -10.43
C ILE A 413 7.08 -3.61 -11.24
N THR A 414 5.79 -3.33 -11.13
CA THR A 414 4.72 -4.04 -11.84
C THR A 414 3.98 -3.03 -12.74
N PRO A 415 4.49 -2.69 -13.93
CA PRO A 415 4.03 -1.54 -14.73
C PRO A 415 2.52 -1.50 -14.97
N ILE A 416 1.91 -2.65 -15.20
CA ILE A 416 0.46 -2.75 -15.47
C ILE A 416 -0.41 -2.48 -14.24
N ASN A 417 0.14 -2.63 -13.03
CA ASN A 417 -0.69 -2.53 -11.83
C ASN A 417 -1.12 -1.09 -11.56
N GLU A 418 -2.38 -0.96 -11.19
CA GLU A 418 -2.95 0.16 -10.47
C GLU A 418 -2.65 0.02 -8.96
N HIS A 419 -3.54 0.49 -8.08
CA HIS A 419 -3.35 0.44 -6.62
C HIS A 419 -3.67 -0.93 -6.01
N TRP A 420 -2.96 -1.95 -6.45
CA TRP A 420 -3.13 -3.33 -5.95
C TRP A 420 -1.84 -4.15 -6.04
N THR A 421 -1.78 -5.20 -5.24
CA THR A 421 -0.67 -6.15 -5.17
C THR A 421 -1.22 -7.57 -5.28
N SER A 422 -0.61 -8.41 -6.12
CA SER A 422 -1.02 -9.82 -6.25
C SER A 422 -0.55 -10.66 -5.06
N ASN A 423 -1.23 -11.78 -4.83
CA ASN A 423 -0.81 -12.75 -3.82
C ASN A 423 0.62 -13.26 -4.07
N ASP A 424 1.00 -13.49 -5.32
CA ASP A 424 2.37 -13.92 -5.67
C ASP A 424 3.42 -12.89 -5.25
N THR A 425 3.11 -11.60 -5.41
CA THR A 425 3.97 -10.52 -4.94
C THR A 425 4.06 -10.51 -3.41
N GLU A 426 2.94 -10.66 -2.70
CA GLU A 426 2.91 -10.72 -1.23
C GLU A 426 3.70 -11.92 -0.69
N TYR A 427 3.57 -13.10 -1.29
CA TYR A 427 4.40 -14.27 -0.96
C TYR A 427 5.88 -14.06 -1.29
N GLY A 428 6.17 -13.38 -2.40
CA GLY A 428 7.53 -13.00 -2.78
C GLY A 428 8.19 -12.10 -1.72
N GLN A 429 7.42 -11.21 -1.11
CA GLN A 429 7.89 -10.33 -0.02
C GLN A 429 8.25 -11.13 1.24
N LEU A 430 7.43 -12.11 1.63
CA LEU A 430 7.80 -12.98 2.74
C LEU A 430 9.10 -13.74 2.45
N LYS A 431 9.27 -14.29 1.25
CA LYS A 431 10.53 -14.96 0.85
C LYS A 431 11.71 -14.01 0.92
N TRP A 432 11.52 -12.76 0.49
CA TRP A 432 12.56 -11.73 0.60
C TRP A 432 12.90 -11.44 2.07
N ILE A 433 11.89 -11.31 2.95
CA ILE A 433 12.08 -11.12 4.39
C ILE A 433 12.92 -12.27 4.97
N LEU A 434 12.49 -13.53 4.73
CA LEU A 434 13.17 -14.71 5.27
C LEU A 434 14.64 -14.81 4.81
N LYS A 435 14.95 -14.36 3.59
CA LYS A 435 16.32 -14.31 3.06
C LYS A 435 17.18 -13.24 3.75
N HIS A 436 16.58 -12.19 4.32
CA HIS A 436 17.27 -11.05 4.94
C HIS A 436 17.28 -11.10 6.47
N LEU A 437 16.84 -12.21 7.08
CA LEU A 437 17.00 -12.43 8.52
C LEU A 437 18.47 -12.53 8.90
N LYS A 438 18.82 -11.97 10.08
CA LYS A 438 20.19 -11.96 10.65
C LYS A 438 20.47 -13.18 11.50
#